data_c7d1fabf89bb1b0ca8f2c3cba48155e4
#
_entry.id   c7d1fabf89bb1b0ca8f2c3cba48155e4
#
_cell.length_a   1.000
_cell.length_b   1.000
_cell.length_c   1.000
_cell.angle_alpha   90.00
_cell.angle_beta   90.00
_cell.angle_gamma   90.00
#
_symmetry.space_group_name_H-M   'P 1'
#
loop_
_entity.id
_entity.type
_entity.pdbx_description
1 polymer ?
#
loop_
_entity_poly.entity_id
_entity_poly.type
_entity_poly.pdbx_seq_one_letter_code
_entity_poly.pdbx_strand_id
1 'polypeptide(L)'
;MKLKKIFASVLAITLSFGHVAPALAVSIEIDTPEETNALSMDEAEVYKQQIKSMRDDVNSLVITDDQDQEMVDKFNESSLEIEENIEKTAQGFSAADLYDPASIPQRLLVLGRVGRAIRFATTQLRYKVDDAHAEIAEYVFEGLVIAASPFHTIEDMKAYMARFEVLKAKLLSYPEMGLNDTANMYVRSDLDAKLHKARFMKYNELKNKPTYVIKALDREIADITNGRLRPQATVLEIYQLSDRLDQAVAIALNNEDERAMPHEIDKLKELIRDLKKAKRRGDSRVEVAEAIDRAKEELRYIRPSKMNVNGLIQTMEALKY
;
A
#
# COMPACT_ATOMS: atom_id res chain seq x y z
N MET A 1 24.28 -11.67 -38.67
CA MET A 1 24.73 -10.29 -38.28
C MET A 1 23.59 -9.41 -37.80
N LYS A 2 22.32 -9.68 -38.13
CA LYS A 2 21.13 -8.91 -37.75
C LYS A 2 20.72 -9.03 -36.27
N LEU A 3 20.90 -10.18 -35.66
CA LEU A 3 20.53 -10.41 -34.24
C LEU A 3 21.30 -9.54 -33.24
N LYS A 4 22.58 -9.19 -33.53
CA LYS A 4 23.39 -8.35 -32.62
C LYS A 4 22.93 -6.89 -32.51
N LYS A 5 22.24 -6.37 -33.55
CA LYS A 5 21.73 -4.98 -33.54
C LYS A 5 20.43 -4.85 -32.74
N ILE A 6 19.58 -5.87 -32.78
CA ILE A 6 18.32 -5.91 -31.98
C ILE A 6 18.65 -6.03 -30.48
N PHE A 7 19.64 -6.82 -30.11
CA PHE A 7 20.09 -6.95 -28.72
C PHE A 7 20.63 -5.63 -28.12
N ALA A 8 21.27 -4.80 -28.93
CA ALA A 8 21.79 -3.50 -28.46
C ALA A 8 20.66 -2.50 -28.15
N SER A 9 19.55 -2.52 -28.93
CA SER A 9 18.38 -1.66 -28.69
C SER A 9 17.57 -2.12 -27.48
N VAL A 10 17.44 -3.41 -27.26
CA VAL A 10 16.75 -4.01 -26.10
C VAL A 10 17.48 -3.72 -24.79
N LEU A 11 18.82 -3.75 -24.81
CA LEU A 11 19.62 -3.50 -23.60
C LEU A 11 19.53 -2.03 -23.13
N ALA A 12 19.33 -1.08 -24.05
CA ALA A 12 19.19 0.34 -23.71
C ALA A 12 17.85 0.67 -23.01
N ILE A 13 16.79 -0.08 -23.30
CA ILE A 13 15.47 0.13 -22.69
C ILE A 13 15.37 -0.52 -21.30
N THR A 14 15.97 -1.68 -21.11
CA THR A 14 15.94 -2.38 -19.80
C THR A 14 16.81 -1.75 -18.72
N LEU A 15 17.88 -1.02 -19.09
CA LEU A 15 18.75 -0.32 -18.12
C LEU A 15 18.17 0.99 -17.58
N SER A 16 17.02 1.47 -18.11
CA SER A 16 16.42 2.75 -17.69
C SER A 16 15.53 2.64 -16.45
N PHE A 17 15.22 1.43 -15.96
CA PHE A 17 14.31 1.22 -14.84
C PHE A 17 14.99 1.07 -13.47
N GLY A 18 16.28 0.95 -13.42
CA GLY A 18 17.00 0.83 -12.14
C GLY A 18 18.21 1.76 -12.08
N HIS A 19 18.16 2.77 -11.26
CA HIS A 19 19.18 3.73 -10.85
C HIS A 19 19.20 5.07 -11.59
N VAL A 20 19.20 6.12 -10.77
CA VAL A 20 19.49 7.50 -11.15
C VAL A 20 20.93 7.55 -11.67
N ALA A 21 21.09 7.56 -12.98
CA ALA A 21 22.34 7.88 -13.64
C ALA A 21 22.08 8.94 -14.72
N PRO A 22 23.03 9.85 -14.97
CA PRO A 22 22.82 11.00 -15.85
C PRO A 22 22.59 10.57 -17.30
N ALA A 23 21.72 11.33 -17.96
CA ALA A 23 21.31 11.13 -19.34
C ALA A 23 22.53 11.09 -20.28
N LEU A 24 22.80 9.91 -20.82
CA LEU A 24 23.55 9.79 -22.06
C LEU A 24 22.55 9.87 -23.22
N ALA A 25 22.47 11.02 -23.85
CA ALA A 25 21.81 11.18 -25.13
C ALA A 25 22.58 10.36 -26.18
N VAL A 26 22.11 9.16 -26.47
CA VAL A 26 22.59 8.42 -27.63
C VAL A 26 21.81 8.92 -28.83
N SER A 27 22.44 9.75 -29.65
CA SER A 27 21.95 10.07 -31.00
C SER A 27 22.04 8.80 -31.83
N ILE A 28 20.91 8.16 -32.10
CA ILE A 28 20.82 7.06 -33.06
C ILE A 28 20.55 7.72 -34.42
N GLU A 29 21.58 7.85 -35.26
CA GLU A 29 21.38 8.04 -36.68
C GLU A 29 20.77 6.78 -37.27
N ILE A 30 19.50 6.87 -37.65
CA ILE A 30 18.81 5.81 -38.36
C ILE A 30 19.06 6.04 -39.86
N ASP A 31 19.99 5.26 -40.39
CA ASP A 31 20.12 5.09 -41.85
C ASP A 31 18.85 4.36 -42.34
N THR A 32 18.04 5.05 -43.12
CA THR A 32 16.83 4.48 -43.73
C THR A 32 17.21 3.70 -45.00
N PRO A 33 17.01 2.37 -45.01
CA PRO A 33 16.82 1.66 -46.24
C PRO A 33 15.31 1.63 -46.56
N GLU A 34 14.95 2.08 -47.74
CA GLU A 34 13.65 1.78 -48.39
C GLU A 34 13.54 0.27 -48.67
N GLU A 35 13.19 -0.49 -47.66
CA GLU A 35 12.59 -1.81 -47.81
C GLU A 35 11.42 -1.89 -46.84
N THR A 36 10.25 -2.19 -47.35
CA THR A 36 9.04 -2.51 -46.59
C THR A 36 9.37 -3.65 -45.61
N ASN A 37 9.91 -3.33 -44.47
CA ASN A 37 10.22 -4.28 -43.41
C ASN A 37 8.90 -4.69 -42.75
N ALA A 38 8.27 -5.77 -43.26
CA ALA A 38 7.21 -6.43 -42.54
C ALA A 38 7.75 -6.85 -41.19
N LEU A 39 7.00 -6.57 -40.12
CA LEU A 39 7.34 -7.01 -38.78
C LEU A 39 7.37 -8.55 -38.75
N SER A 40 8.46 -9.13 -38.29
CA SER A 40 8.54 -10.58 -38.11
C SER A 40 7.85 -11.01 -36.81
N MET A 41 7.39 -12.28 -36.77
CA MET A 41 6.79 -12.86 -35.55
C MET A 41 7.80 -12.87 -34.38
N ASP A 42 9.10 -13.08 -34.63
CA ASP A 42 10.12 -13.07 -33.59
C ASP A 42 10.32 -11.67 -32.99
N GLU A 43 10.29 -10.61 -33.83
CA GLU A 43 10.34 -9.24 -33.38
C GLU A 43 9.07 -8.86 -32.60
N ALA A 44 7.90 -9.29 -33.05
CA ALA A 44 6.65 -9.07 -32.33
C ALA A 44 6.69 -9.68 -30.93
N GLU A 45 7.21 -10.90 -30.79
CA GLU A 45 7.35 -11.56 -29.49
C GLU A 45 8.30 -10.79 -28.56
N VAL A 46 9.40 -10.27 -29.07
CA VAL A 46 10.31 -9.40 -28.28
C VAL A 46 9.59 -8.16 -27.77
N TYR A 47 8.78 -7.50 -28.61
CA TYR A 47 8.03 -6.31 -28.21
C TYR A 47 6.96 -6.62 -27.17
N LYS A 48 6.23 -7.74 -27.31
CA LYS A 48 5.25 -8.22 -26.34
C LYS A 48 5.90 -8.50 -24.97
N GLN A 49 7.08 -9.11 -24.95
CA GLN A 49 7.82 -9.32 -23.70
C GLN A 49 8.24 -8.00 -23.04
N GLN A 50 8.61 -6.98 -23.81
CA GLN A 50 8.90 -5.65 -23.26
C GLN A 50 7.66 -5.00 -22.65
N ILE A 51 6.52 -5.06 -23.35
CA ILE A 51 5.25 -4.53 -22.84
C ILE A 51 4.85 -5.24 -21.54
N LYS A 52 4.97 -6.57 -21.52
CA LYS A 52 4.70 -7.36 -20.32
C LYS A 52 5.58 -6.91 -19.15
N SER A 53 6.87 -6.71 -19.37
CA SER A 53 7.78 -6.21 -18.34
C SER A 53 7.37 -4.83 -17.82
N MET A 54 6.95 -3.90 -18.71
CA MET A 54 6.45 -2.58 -18.31
C MET A 54 5.16 -2.70 -17.48
N ARG A 55 4.26 -3.60 -17.85
CA ARG A 55 3.03 -3.88 -17.11
C ARG A 55 3.31 -4.46 -15.73
N ASP A 56 4.24 -5.42 -15.63
CA ASP A 56 4.67 -5.99 -14.35
C ASP A 56 5.29 -4.91 -13.44
N ASP A 57 6.10 -4.01 -13.98
CA ASP A 57 6.69 -2.88 -13.27
C ASP A 57 5.62 -1.91 -12.73
N VAL A 58 4.61 -1.56 -13.54
CA VAL A 58 3.51 -0.67 -13.13
C VAL A 58 2.63 -1.36 -12.08
N ASN A 59 2.30 -2.63 -12.26
CA ASN A 59 1.51 -3.41 -11.31
C ASN A 59 2.23 -3.68 -9.98
N SER A 60 3.55 -3.52 -9.92
CA SER A 60 4.32 -3.62 -8.68
C SER A 60 4.23 -2.35 -7.81
N LEU A 61 3.65 -1.27 -8.31
CA LEU A 61 3.49 -0.03 -7.56
C LEU A 61 2.46 -0.19 -6.45
N VAL A 62 2.73 0.42 -5.31
CA VAL A 62 1.75 0.49 -4.22
C VAL A 62 0.79 1.63 -4.52
N ILE A 63 -0.39 1.28 -5.00
CA ILE A 63 -1.47 2.22 -5.32
C ILE A 63 -2.43 2.30 -4.14
N THR A 64 -2.78 3.50 -3.73
CA THR A 64 -3.69 3.75 -2.61
C THR A 64 -4.76 4.78 -2.94
N ASP A 65 -4.64 5.45 -4.07
CA ASP A 65 -5.58 6.45 -4.58
C ASP A 65 -6.36 5.90 -5.77
N ASP A 66 -7.67 6.19 -5.83
CA ASP A 66 -8.55 5.68 -6.89
C ASP A 66 -8.17 6.23 -8.28
N GLN A 67 -7.71 7.49 -8.36
CA GLN A 67 -7.28 8.10 -9.62
C GLN A 67 -5.98 7.47 -10.14
N ASP A 68 -5.05 7.18 -9.23
CA ASP A 68 -3.82 6.47 -9.60
C ASP A 68 -4.12 5.02 -9.99
N GLN A 69 -5.11 4.38 -9.36
CA GLN A 69 -5.58 3.05 -9.77
C GLN A 69 -6.19 3.08 -11.18
N GLU A 70 -6.98 4.11 -11.49
CA GLU A 70 -7.52 4.29 -12.84
C GLU A 70 -6.41 4.44 -13.89
N MET A 71 -5.34 5.18 -13.59
CA MET A 71 -4.18 5.27 -14.48
C MET A 71 -3.51 3.91 -14.72
N VAL A 72 -3.38 3.07 -13.68
CA VAL A 72 -2.83 1.71 -13.79
C VAL A 72 -3.74 0.80 -14.60
N ASP A 73 -5.04 0.85 -14.35
CA ASP A 73 -6.02 0.03 -15.06
C ASP A 73 -6.05 0.37 -16.56
N LYS A 74 -6.03 1.66 -16.90
CA LYS A 74 -5.96 2.14 -18.29
C LYS A 74 -4.62 1.79 -18.95
N PHE A 75 -3.52 1.84 -18.21
CA PHE A 75 -2.22 1.40 -18.69
C PHE A 75 -2.24 -0.09 -19.06
N ASN A 76 -2.83 -0.93 -18.20
CA ASN A 76 -2.97 -2.37 -18.45
C ASN A 76 -3.85 -2.64 -19.68
N GLU A 77 -5.00 -1.98 -19.79
CA GLU A 77 -5.91 -2.09 -20.93
C GLU A 77 -5.22 -1.71 -22.23
N SER A 78 -4.62 -0.52 -22.29
CA SER A 78 -3.93 -0.03 -23.51
C SER A 78 -2.70 -0.87 -23.86
N SER A 79 -1.97 -1.37 -22.87
CA SER A 79 -0.82 -2.25 -23.11
C SER A 79 -1.22 -3.56 -23.78
N LEU A 80 -2.37 -4.15 -23.42
CA LEU A 80 -2.92 -5.35 -24.06
C LEU A 80 -3.38 -5.05 -25.50
N GLU A 81 -4.02 -3.91 -25.73
CA GLU A 81 -4.40 -3.46 -27.07
C GLU A 81 -3.18 -3.29 -28.00
N ILE A 82 -2.11 -2.70 -27.47
CA ILE A 82 -0.84 -2.53 -28.21
C ILE A 82 -0.23 -3.90 -28.52
N GLU A 83 -0.20 -4.85 -27.59
CA GLU A 83 0.26 -6.23 -27.85
C GLU A 83 -0.54 -6.89 -28.96
N GLU A 84 -1.87 -6.80 -28.95
CA GLU A 84 -2.75 -7.36 -29.97
C GLU A 84 -2.49 -6.72 -31.35
N ASN A 85 -2.33 -5.40 -31.40
CA ASN A 85 -2.08 -4.69 -32.65
C ASN A 85 -0.69 -5.02 -33.24
N ILE A 86 0.34 -5.21 -32.40
CA ILE A 86 1.67 -5.67 -32.81
C ILE A 86 1.56 -7.08 -33.41
N GLU A 87 0.81 -7.99 -32.78
CA GLU A 87 0.62 -9.34 -33.27
C GLU A 87 -0.11 -9.36 -34.63
N LYS A 88 -1.21 -8.61 -34.78
CA LYS A 88 -1.94 -8.44 -36.04
C LYS A 88 -1.04 -7.88 -37.16
N THR A 89 -0.18 -6.91 -36.81
CA THR A 89 0.79 -6.33 -37.76
C THR A 89 1.79 -7.39 -38.24
N ALA A 90 2.30 -8.24 -37.35
CA ALA A 90 3.23 -9.32 -37.69
C ALA A 90 2.54 -10.44 -38.55
N GLN A 91 1.26 -10.67 -38.36
CA GLN A 91 0.47 -11.63 -39.14
C GLN A 91 0.08 -11.12 -40.54
N GLY A 92 0.38 -9.87 -40.87
CA GLY A 92 0.11 -9.27 -42.19
C GLY A 92 -1.35 -8.95 -42.43
N PHE A 93 -2.16 -8.70 -41.40
CA PHE A 93 -3.52 -8.19 -41.53
C PHE A 93 -3.56 -6.86 -42.26
N SER A 94 -4.67 -6.59 -43.01
CA SER A 94 -4.79 -5.45 -43.92
C SER A 94 -4.53 -4.08 -43.29
N ALA A 95 -3.79 -3.26 -43.99
CA ALA A 95 -3.03 -2.07 -43.51
C ALA A 95 -3.84 -0.84 -43.02
N ALA A 96 -5.19 -0.85 -43.07
CA ALA A 96 -5.94 0.38 -42.75
C ALA A 96 -6.03 0.73 -41.27
N ASP A 97 -5.87 -0.27 -40.38
CA ASP A 97 -6.05 -0.13 -38.93
C ASP A 97 -4.84 -0.64 -38.12
N LEU A 98 -3.71 -0.91 -38.77
CA LEU A 98 -2.52 -1.49 -38.16
C LEU A 98 -1.39 -0.48 -37.99
N TYR A 99 -0.50 -0.79 -37.05
CA TYR A 99 0.70 0.04 -36.86
C TYR A 99 1.64 -0.04 -38.05
N ASP A 100 2.19 1.12 -38.45
CA ASP A 100 3.41 1.14 -39.23
C ASP A 100 4.52 0.45 -38.39
N PRO A 101 5.12 -0.66 -38.87
CA PRO A 101 6.17 -1.37 -38.17
C PRO A 101 7.30 -0.47 -37.68
N ALA A 102 7.66 0.58 -38.45
CA ALA A 102 8.66 1.56 -38.07
C ALA A 102 8.25 2.40 -36.83
N SER A 103 6.94 2.53 -36.56
CA SER A 103 6.43 3.28 -35.41
C SER A 103 6.42 2.49 -34.11
N ILE A 104 6.48 1.16 -34.16
CA ILE A 104 6.35 0.30 -32.96
C ILE A 104 7.38 0.60 -31.89
N PRO A 105 8.69 0.74 -32.17
CA PRO A 105 9.67 1.10 -31.15
C PRO A 105 9.35 2.43 -30.44
N GLN A 106 8.82 3.40 -31.22
CA GLN A 106 8.46 4.71 -30.66
C GLN A 106 7.23 4.63 -29.75
N ARG A 107 6.24 3.79 -30.10
CA ARG A 107 5.07 3.51 -29.26
C ARG A 107 5.47 2.89 -27.93
N LEU A 108 6.43 1.96 -27.93
CA LEU A 108 6.98 1.37 -26.70
C LEU A 108 7.72 2.41 -25.86
N LEU A 109 8.41 3.37 -26.47
CA LEU A 109 9.04 4.48 -25.74
C LEU A 109 7.99 5.37 -25.07
N VAL A 110 6.87 5.66 -25.75
CA VAL A 110 5.74 6.40 -25.17
C VAL A 110 5.14 5.61 -24.00
N LEU A 111 4.84 4.31 -24.18
CA LEU A 111 4.31 3.46 -23.12
C LEU A 111 5.24 3.41 -21.90
N GLY A 112 6.54 3.27 -22.11
CA GLY A 112 7.55 3.35 -21.04
C GLY A 112 7.61 4.73 -20.38
N ARG A 113 7.32 5.81 -21.10
CA ARG A 113 7.21 7.17 -20.53
C ARG A 113 5.97 7.29 -19.66
N VAL A 114 4.83 6.76 -20.10
CA VAL A 114 3.59 6.69 -19.33
C VAL A 114 3.79 5.91 -18.03
N GLY A 115 4.41 4.73 -18.07
CA GLY A 115 4.73 3.97 -16.85
C GLY A 115 5.60 4.75 -15.85
N ARG A 116 6.58 5.55 -16.36
CA ARG A 116 7.36 6.47 -15.51
C ARG A 116 6.53 7.61 -14.94
N ALA A 117 5.55 8.13 -15.69
CA ALA A 117 4.64 9.17 -15.20
C ALA A 117 3.75 8.64 -14.07
N ILE A 118 3.20 7.43 -14.20
CA ILE A 118 2.44 6.77 -13.14
C ILE A 118 3.32 6.57 -11.89
N ARG A 119 4.52 6.05 -12.04
CA ARG A 119 5.47 5.93 -10.92
C ARG A 119 5.79 7.27 -10.27
N PHE A 120 5.94 8.33 -11.05
CA PHE A 120 6.18 9.67 -10.54
C PHE A 120 4.98 10.19 -9.73
N ALA A 121 3.75 10.00 -10.22
CA ALA A 121 2.52 10.33 -9.50
C ALA A 121 2.46 9.62 -8.14
N THR A 122 2.62 8.30 -8.13
CA THR A 122 2.48 7.46 -6.94
C THR A 122 3.61 7.60 -5.91
N THR A 123 4.75 8.21 -6.28
CA THR A 123 5.91 8.34 -5.37
C THR A 123 6.23 9.78 -5.00
N GLN A 124 6.26 10.69 -5.96
CA GLN A 124 6.73 12.07 -5.73
C GLN A 124 5.60 13.08 -5.56
N LEU A 125 4.38 12.77 -6.04
CA LEU A 125 3.23 13.65 -5.89
C LEU A 125 2.30 13.27 -4.72
N ARG A 126 2.59 12.20 -3.98
CA ARG A 126 1.71 11.65 -2.92
C ARG A 126 1.07 12.68 -1.99
N TYR A 127 1.82 13.72 -1.62
CA TYR A 127 1.39 14.74 -0.68
C TYR A 127 1.13 16.09 -1.34
N LYS A 128 1.08 16.11 -2.68
CA LYS A 128 0.71 17.31 -3.45
C LYS A 128 -0.81 17.46 -3.48
N VAL A 129 -1.26 18.69 -3.77
CA VAL A 129 -2.69 18.97 -3.95
C VAL A 129 -3.26 18.19 -5.14
N ASP A 130 -4.59 17.96 -5.11
CA ASP A 130 -5.29 17.14 -6.12
C ASP A 130 -5.10 17.64 -7.55
N ASP A 131 -4.92 18.96 -7.76
CA ASP A 131 -4.64 19.53 -9.07
C ASP A 131 -3.38 18.95 -9.72
N ALA A 132 -2.34 18.61 -8.92
CA ALA A 132 -1.13 17.98 -9.44
C ALA A 132 -1.40 16.55 -9.91
N HIS A 133 -2.24 15.82 -9.20
CA HIS A 133 -2.66 14.47 -9.59
C HIS A 133 -3.54 14.49 -10.83
N ALA A 134 -4.47 15.43 -10.94
CA ALA A 134 -5.30 15.58 -12.13
C ALA A 134 -4.47 15.87 -13.39
N GLU A 135 -3.49 16.77 -13.30
CA GLU A 135 -2.66 17.13 -14.45
C GLU A 135 -1.74 15.97 -14.91
N ILE A 136 -1.18 15.20 -13.99
CA ILE A 136 -0.38 14.01 -14.38
C ILE A 136 -1.26 12.91 -14.96
N ALA A 137 -2.48 12.73 -14.47
CA ALA A 137 -3.44 11.77 -15.01
C ALA A 137 -3.82 12.13 -16.46
N GLU A 138 -4.08 13.41 -16.75
CA GLU A 138 -4.33 13.88 -18.12
C GLU A 138 -3.16 13.56 -19.05
N TYR A 139 -1.92 13.82 -18.61
CA TYR A 139 -0.72 13.46 -19.37
C TYR A 139 -0.62 11.94 -19.60
N VAL A 140 -0.91 11.11 -18.60
CA VAL A 140 -0.92 9.65 -18.72
C VAL A 140 -1.95 9.19 -19.75
N PHE A 141 -3.20 9.65 -19.65
CA PHE A 141 -4.27 9.25 -20.57
C PHE A 141 -3.99 9.69 -22.01
N GLU A 142 -3.48 10.90 -22.22
CA GLU A 142 -3.03 11.36 -23.55
C GLU A 142 -1.96 10.41 -24.13
N GLY A 143 -0.97 10.04 -23.32
CA GLY A 143 0.10 9.14 -23.75
C GLY A 143 -0.38 7.74 -24.12
N LEU A 144 -1.36 7.21 -23.40
CA LEU A 144 -1.98 5.91 -23.71
C LEU A 144 -2.72 5.99 -25.06
N VAL A 145 -3.48 7.06 -25.31
CA VAL A 145 -4.14 7.28 -26.61
C VAL A 145 -3.11 7.38 -27.74
N ILE A 146 -2.03 8.13 -27.56
CA ILE A 146 -0.97 8.28 -28.57
C ILE A 146 -0.26 6.94 -28.84
N ALA A 147 -0.02 6.12 -27.82
CA ALA A 147 0.64 4.83 -27.98
C ALA A 147 -0.27 3.78 -28.65
N ALA A 148 -1.56 3.75 -28.30
CA ALA A 148 -2.51 2.74 -28.78
C ALA A 148 -3.10 3.08 -30.16
N SER A 149 -3.33 4.34 -30.46
CA SER A 149 -3.96 4.75 -31.73
C SER A 149 -3.01 4.62 -32.95
N PRO A 150 -3.43 3.95 -34.03
CA PRO A 150 -2.61 3.83 -35.25
C PRO A 150 -2.40 5.15 -36.01
N PHE A 151 -3.21 6.18 -35.70
CA PHE A 151 -3.23 7.44 -36.46
C PHE A 151 -2.18 8.47 -36.01
N HIS A 152 -1.53 8.24 -34.87
CA HIS A 152 -0.48 9.15 -34.38
C HIS A 152 0.88 8.88 -35.04
N THR A 153 1.53 9.96 -35.43
CA THR A 153 2.84 9.93 -36.10
C THR A 153 4.00 9.78 -35.09
N ILE A 154 5.16 9.43 -35.62
CA ILE A 154 6.41 9.40 -34.79
C ILE A 154 6.72 10.79 -34.22
N GLU A 155 6.42 11.86 -34.96
CA GLU A 155 6.58 13.25 -34.53
C GLU A 155 5.68 13.57 -33.34
N ASP A 156 4.40 13.14 -33.34
CA ASP A 156 3.47 13.32 -32.23
C ASP A 156 4.00 12.62 -30.96
N MET A 157 4.49 11.39 -31.12
CA MET A 157 5.09 10.61 -30.03
C MET A 157 6.32 11.30 -29.43
N LYS A 158 7.20 11.83 -30.27
CA LYS A 158 8.39 12.59 -29.84
C LYS A 158 7.98 13.87 -29.11
N ALA A 159 7.03 14.61 -29.65
CA ALA A 159 6.51 15.85 -29.05
C ALA A 159 5.88 15.57 -27.67
N TYR A 160 5.07 14.51 -27.54
CA TYR A 160 4.53 14.08 -26.27
C TYR A 160 5.64 13.78 -25.23
N MET A 161 6.62 12.98 -25.60
CA MET A 161 7.70 12.61 -24.69
C MET A 161 8.56 13.80 -24.24
N ALA A 162 8.76 14.79 -25.11
CA ALA A 162 9.54 15.99 -24.79
C ALA A 162 8.89 16.86 -23.73
N ARG A 163 7.57 16.84 -23.59
CA ARG A 163 6.83 17.64 -22.60
C ARG A 163 6.99 17.14 -21.15
N PHE A 164 7.37 15.88 -20.94
CA PHE A 164 7.37 15.28 -19.62
C PHE A 164 8.28 15.99 -18.61
N GLU A 165 9.49 16.38 -19.00
CA GLU A 165 10.43 17.01 -18.06
C GLU A 165 9.96 18.41 -17.64
N VAL A 166 9.32 19.15 -18.56
CA VAL A 166 8.70 20.45 -18.26
C VAL A 166 7.50 20.26 -17.33
N LEU A 167 6.64 19.29 -17.64
CA LEU A 167 5.50 18.94 -16.80
C LEU A 167 5.94 18.51 -15.39
N LYS A 168 6.93 17.63 -15.31
CA LYS A 168 7.49 17.17 -14.04
C LYS A 168 8.00 18.33 -13.18
N ALA A 169 8.74 19.26 -13.76
CA ALA A 169 9.22 20.44 -13.05
C ALA A 169 8.05 21.31 -12.55
N LYS A 170 7.03 21.50 -13.37
CA LYS A 170 5.79 22.21 -13.00
C LYS A 170 5.09 21.51 -11.83
N LEU A 171 4.85 20.20 -11.91
CA LEU A 171 4.14 19.42 -10.89
C LEU A 171 4.88 19.42 -9.55
N LEU A 172 6.19 19.36 -9.55
CA LEU A 172 6.99 19.47 -8.32
C LEU A 172 6.87 20.86 -7.67
N SER A 173 6.54 21.91 -8.43
CA SER A 173 6.31 23.27 -7.91
C SER A 173 4.93 23.45 -7.25
N TYR A 174 3.97 22.54 -7.46
CA TYR A 174 2.68 22.59 -6.78
C TYR A 174 2.87 22.53 -5.26
N PRO A 175 2.01 23.20 -4.49
CA PRO A 175 2.10 23.15 -3.04
C PRO A 175 1.83 21.72 -2.52
N GLU A 176 2.38 21.43 -1.35
CA GLU A 176 1.96 20.28 -0.57
C GLU A 176 0.61 20.58 0.09
N MET A 177 -0.15 19.53 0.40
CA MET A 177 -1.42 19.65 1.10
C MET A 177 -1.23 20.37 2.44
N GLY A 178 -2.06 21.37 2.69
CA GLY A 178 -2.11 22.06 3.95
C GLY A 178 -2.76 21.20 5.05
N LEU A 179 -2.47 21.52 6.32
CA LEU A 179 -3.04 20.79 7.46
C LEU A 179 -4.58 20.83 7.52
N ASN A 180 -5.18 21.87 6.95
CA ASN A 180 -6.63 22.03 6.93
C ASN A 180 -7.30 21.49 5.66
N ASP A 181 -6.51 21.01 4.71
CA ASP A 181 -7.05 20.40 3.50
C ASP A 181 -7.62 19.01 3.82
N THR A 182 -8.61 18.59 3.04
CA THR A 182 -9.13 17.22 3.14
C THR A 182 -8.01 16.23 2.85
N ALA A 183 -7.78 15.28 3.74
CA ALA A 183 -6.75 14.28 3.58
C ALA A 183 -7.05 13.40 2.36
N ASN A 184 -6.10 13.32 1.43
CA ASN A 184 -6.17 12.39 0.32
C ASN A 184 -5.93 10.93 0.76
N MET A 185 -6.06 9.99 -0.17
CA MET A 185 -5.91 8.57 0.14
C MET A 185 -4.49 8.21 0.59
N TYR A 186 -3.46 8.92 0.14
CA TYR A 186 -2.08 8.67 0.58
C TYR A 186 -1.87 8.98 2.06
N VAL A 187 -2.33 10.14 2.53
CA VAL A 187 -2.26 10.52 3.95
C VAL A 187 -3.04 9.52 4.81
N ARG A 188 -4.21 9.06 4.33
CA ARG A 188 -5.01 8.03 5.01
C ARG A 188 -4.34 6.66 5.00
N SER A 189 -3.67 6.29 3.92
CA SER A 189 -2.94 5.02 3.76
C SER A 189 -1.76 4.90 4.74
N ASP A 190 -1.08 6.00 5.04
CA ASP A 190 0.00 6.00 6.03
C ASP A 190 -0.54 5.65 7.43
N LEU A 191 -1.73 6.14 7.79
CA LEU A 191 -2.40 5.73 9.02
C LEU A 191 -2.86 4.27 8.97
N ASP A 192 -3.32 3.77 7.80
CA ASP A 192 -3.67 2.35 7.63
C ASP A 192 -2.47 1.44 7.85
N ALA A 193 -1.32 1.78 7.32
CA ALA A 193 -0.09 1.01 7.54
C ALA A 193 0.24 0.93 9.05
N LYS A 194 0.08 2.04 9.79
CA LYS A 194 0.25 2.06 11.25
C LYS A 194 -0.81 1.21 11.97
N LEU A 195 -2.08 1.29 11.55
CA LEU A 195 -3.16 0.46 12.11
C LEU A 195 -2.89 -1.03 11.90
N HIS A 196 -2.42 -1.43 10.71
CA HIS A 196 -2.01 -2.81 10.45
C HIS A 196 -0.87 -3.25 11.35
N LYS A 197 0.16 -2.41 11.49
CA LYS A 197 1.28 -2.68 12.40
C LYS A 197 0.81 -2.83 13.84
N ALA A 198 -0.05 -1.96 14.34
CA ALA A 198 -0.58 -2.03 15.72
C ALA A 198 -1.38 -3.33 15.95
N ARG A 199 -2.20 -3.76 14.97
CA ARG A 199 -2.91 -5.04 15.02
C ARG A 199 -1.96 -6.23 15.05
N PHE A 200 -0.89 -6.20 14.26
CA PHE A 200 0.13 -7.24 14.25
C PHE A 200 0.88 -7.34 15.59
N MET A 201 1.28 -6.20 16.17
CA MET A 201 1.95 -6.12 17.48
C MET A 201 1.10 -6.71 18.60
N LYS A 202 -0.21 -6.52 18.55
CA LYS A 202 -1.15 -7.12 19.51
C LYS A 202 -1.00 -8.64 19.62
N TYR A 203 -0.76 -9.34 18.52
CA TYR A 203 -0.63 -10.80 18.51
C TYR A 203 0.76 -11.27 18.89
N ASN A 204 1.79 -10.50 18.60
CA ASN A 204 3.18 -10.92 18.78
C ASN A 204 3.80 -10.37 20.08
N GLU A 205 3.73 -9.08 20.29
CA GLU A 205 4.42 -8.42 21.39
C GLU A 205 3.55 -8.32 22.66
N LEU A 206 2.24 -8.16 22.49
CA LEU A 206 1.30 -8.04 23.61
C LEU A 206 0.67 -9.38 24.03
N LYS A 207 1.17 -10.53 23.55
CA LYS A 207 0.62 -11.85 23.86
C LYS A 207 0.60 -12.19 25.37
N ASN A 208 1.50 -11.59 26.14
CA ASN A 208 1.62 -11.79 27.59
C ASN A 208 0.91 -10.70 28.41
N LYS A 209 0.28 -9.71 27.78
CA LYS A 209 -0.47 -8.66 28.48
C LYS A 209 -1.89 -9.13 28.85
N PRO A 210 -2.45 -8.62 29.95
CA PRO A 210 -3.81 -8.95 30.37
C PRO A 210 -4.86 -8.45 29.39
N THR A 211 -6.05 -9.05 29.48
CA THR A 211 -7.18 -8.73 28.59
C THR A 211 -7.56 -7.25 28.60
N TYR A 212 -7.48 -6.57 29.76
CA TYR A 212 -7.88 -5.17 29.83
C TYR A 212 -6.95 -4.26 29.02
N VAL A 213 -5.64 -4.55 28.97
CA VAL A 213 -4.67 -3.81 28.14
C VAL A 213 -4.98 -3.98 26.67
N ILE A 214 -5.24 -5.23 26.26
CA ILE A 214 -5.61 -5.54 24.86
C ILE A 214 -6.91 -4.85 24.48
N LYS A 215 -7.94 -4.88 25.33
CA LYS A 215 -9.24 -4.24 25.08
C LYS A 215 -9.11 -2.72 25.00
N ALA A 216 -8.24 -2.10 25.81
CA ALA A 216 -8.00 -0.66 25.74
C ALA A 216 -7.42 -0.28 24.38
N LEU A 217 -6.39 -0.99 23.90
CA LEU A 217 -5.82 -0.79 22.58
C LEU A 217 -6.82 -1.06 21.46
N ASP A 218 -7.63 -2.12 21.57
CA ASP A 218 -8.68 -2.44 20.58
C ASP A 218 -9.71 -1.32 20.44
N ARG A 219 -10.10 -0.67 21.53
CA ARG A 219 -11.02 0.48 21.49
C ARG A 219 -10.38 1.66 20.75
N GLU A 220 -9.14 1.99 21.08
CA GLU A 220 -8.43 3.07 20.38
C GLU A 220 -8.26 2.77 18.88
N ILE A 221 -7.89 1.54 18.51
CA ILE A 221 -7.80 1.11 17.10
C ILE A 221 -9.17 1.26 16.41
N ALA A 222 -10.27 0.89 17.07
CA ALA A 222 -11.61 1.02 16.49
C ALA A 222 -12.01 2.49 16.30
N ASP A 223 -11.79 3.33 17.30
CA ASP A 223 -12.10 4.77 17.24
C ASP A 223 -11.27 5.49 16.16
N ILE A 224 -9.98 5.17 16.07
CA ILE A 224 -9.08 5.72 15.05
C ILE A 224 -9.50 5.25 13.66
N THR A 225 -9.85 3.98 13.50
CA THR A 225 -10.36 3.44 12.22
C THR A 225 -11.61 4.19 11.77
N ASN A 226 -12.56 4.44 12.68
CA ASN A 226 -13.77 5.20 12.38
C ASN A 226 -13.46 6.67 12.05
N GLY A 227 -12.53 7.29 12.76
CA GLY A 227 -12.09 8.65 12.49
C GLY A 227 -11.46 8.81 11.10
N ARG A 228 -10.61 7.84 10.70
CA ARG A 228 -9.99 7.80 9.37
C ARG A 228 -11.00 7.68 8.23
N LEU A 229 -12.09 6.95 8.45
CA LEU A 229 -13.13 6.74 7.43
C LEU A 229 -14.01 7.96 7.18
N ARG A 230 -13.90 9.05 7.97
CA ARG A 230 -14.68 10.27 7.72
C ARG A 230 -14.24 10.90 6.39
N PRO A 231 -15.13 11.10 5.42
CA PRO A 231 -14.77 11.60 4.08
C PRO A 231 -14.05 12.94 4.11
N GLN A 232 -14.45 13.83 5.04
CA GLN A 232 -13.92 15.20 5.14
C GLN A 232 -12.86 15.35 6.25
N ALA A 233 -12.25 14.25 6.72
CA ALA A 233 -11.17 14.36 7.68
C ALA A 233 -9.99 15.12 7.08
N THR A 234 -9.49 16.13 7.80
CA THR A 234 -8.37 16.95 7.35
C THR A 234 -7.03 16.22 7.56
N VAL A 235 -5.98 16.69 6.90
CA VAL A 235 -4.60 16.19 7.10
C VAL A 235 -4.21 16.26 8.58
N LEU A 236 -4.53 17.37 9.26
CA LEU A 236 -4.26 17.55 10.69
C LEU A 236 -4.98 16.49 11.54
N GLU A 237 -6.25 16.23 11.25
CA GLU A 237 -7.02 15.21 11.99
C GLU A 237 -6.43 13.83 11.80
N ILE A 238 -6.00 13.46 10.60
CA ILE A 238 -5.34 12.16 10.34
C ILE A 238 -4.02 12.05 11.09
N TYR A 239 -3.21 13.11 11.13
CA TYR A 239 -1.97 13.13 11.93
C TYR A 239 -2.25 12.99 13.43
N GLN A 240 -3.27 13.69 13.96
CA GLN A 240 -3.67 13.54 15.36
C GLN A 240 -4.14 12.10 15.68
N LEU A 241 -4.87 11.46 14.77
CA LEU A 241 -5.24 10.04 14.91
C LEU A 241 -4.02 9.12 14.90
N SER A 242 -3.03 9.44 14.06
CA SER A 242 -1.75 8.71 14.00
C SER A 242 -0.98 8.82 15.31
N ASP A 243 -0.87 10.02 15.89
CA ASP A 243 -0.19 10.25 17.17
C ASP A 243 -0.93 9.55 18.31
N ARG A 244 -2.27 9.58 18.33
CA ARG A 244 -3.07 8.83 19.31
C ARG A 244 -2.81 7.32 19.22
N LEU A 245 -2.68 6.77 18.02
CA LEU A 245 -2.35 5.36 17.83
C LEU A 245 -0.98 5.02 18.41
N ASP A 246 0.03 5.83 18.10
CA ASP A 246 1.39 5.63 18.60
C ASP A 246 1.43 5.70 20.14
N GLN A 247 0.68 6.64 20.75
CA GLN A 247 0.54 6.74 22.21
C GLN A 247 -0.18 5.50 22.79
N ALA A 248 -1.28 5.05 22.20
CA ALA A 248 -2.01 3.88 22.67
C ALA A 248 -1.16 2.60 22.60
N VAL A 249 -0.38 2.43 21.53
CA VAL A 249 0.58 1.33 21.39
C VAL A 249 1.67 1.43 22.46
N ALA A 250 2.24 2.60 22.67
CA ALA A 250 3.28 2.82 23.69
C ALA A 250 2.75 2.50 25.11
N ILE A 251 1.53 2.95 25.44
CA ILE A 251 0.90 2.65 26.73
C ILE A 251 0.71 1.12 26.90
N ALA A 252 0.27 0.43 25.86
CA ALA A 252 0.06 -1.02 25.90
C ALA A 252 1.38 -1.78 26.09
N LEU A 253 2.44 -1.39 25.37
CA LEU A 253 3.77 -2.01 25.46
C LEU A 253 4.42 -1.79 26.82
N ASN A 254 4.36 -0.56 27.34
CA ASN A 254 5.02 -0.15 28.59
C ASN A 254 4.19 -0.51 29.83
N ASN A 255 3.00 -1.11 29.68
CA ASN A 255 2.22 -1.57 30.81
C ASN A 255 3.00 -2.68 31.56
N GLU A 256 3.24 -2.51 32.85
CA GLU A 256 4.02 -3.47 33.66
C GLU A 256 3.24 -4.73 34.01
N ASP A 257 1.91 -4.69 33.96
CA ASP A 257 1.09 -5.86 34.27
C ASP A 257 1.17 -6.92 33.17
N GLU A 258 1.20 -8.16 33.61
CA GLU A 258 1.23 -9.32 32.74
C GLU A 258 -0.04 -10.18 32.93
N ARG A 259 -0.28 -11.12 32.05
CA ARG A 259 -1.31 -12.14 32.27
C ARG A 259 -0.91 -13.04 33.41
N ALA A 260 -1.88 -13.41 34.25
CA ALA A 260 -1.68 -14.40 35.29
C ALA A 260 -1.26 -15.76 34.70
N MET A 261 -0.36 -16.42 35.39
CA MET A 261 0.13 -17.75 35.00
C MET A 261 -0.88 -18.83 35.44
N PRO A 262 -0.89 -20.00 34.78
CA PRO A 262 -1.83 -21.08 35.10
C PRO A 262 -1.85 -21.48 36.58
N HIS A 263 -0.70 -21.55 37.24
CA HIS A 263 -0.60 -21.91 38.66
C HIS A 263 -1.21 -20.83 39.59
N GLU A 264 -1.12 -19.54 39.25
CA GLU A 264 -1.75 -18.44 39.99
C GLU A 264 -3.28 -18.52 39.85
N ILE A 265 -3.75 -18.78 38.61
CA ILE A 265 -5.17 -18.97 38.30
C ILE A 265 -5.73 -20.18 39.07
N ASP A 266 -4.99 -21.28 39.13
CA ASP A 266 -5.43 -22.49 39.82
C ASP A 266 -5.47 -22.31 41.35
N LYS A 267 -4.47 -21.59 41.90
CA LYS A 267 -4.46 -21.18 43.31
C LYS A 267 -5.68 -20.31 43.65
N LEU A 268 -5.99 -19.32 42.79
CA LEU A 268 -7.18 -18.48 42.99
C LEU A 268 -8.49 -19.30 42.94
N LYS A 269 -8.61 -20.25 42.02
CA LYS A 269 -9.77 -21.16 41.93
C LYS A 269 -9.89 -22.04 43.18
N GLU A 270 -8.78 -22.48 43.73
CA GLU A 270 -8.77 -23.27 45.00
C GLU A 270 -9.28 -22.43 46.16
N LEU A 271 -8.78 -21.20 46.31
CA LEU A 271 -9.24 -20.27 47.35
C LEU A 271 -10.75 -19.97 47.23
N ILE A 272 -11.25 -19.77 46.01
CA ILE A 272 -12.68 -19.61 45.74
C ILE A 272 -13.48 -20.85 46.26
N ARG A 273 -12.97 -22.06 46.01
CA ARG A 273 -13.62 -23.30 46.48
C ARG A 273 -13.65 -23.37 48.01
N ASP A 274 -12.55 -23.04 48.67
CA ASP A 274 -12.42 -23.09 50.10
C ASP A 274 -13.33 -22.06 50.78
N LEU A 275 -13.32 -20.81 50.32
CA LEU A 275 -14.20 -19.78 50.91
C LEU A 275 -15.68 -20.05 50.62
N LYS A 276 -16.03 -20.66 49.48
CA LYS A 276 -17.40 -21.15 49.24
C LYS A 276 -17.81 -22.25 50.22
N LYS A 277 -16.89 -23.17 50.63
CA LYS A 277 -17.16 -24.18 51.64
C LYS A 277 -17.36 -23.53 53.00
N ALA A 278 -16.52 -22.53 53.39
CA ALA A 278 -16.69 -21.78 54.62
C ALA A 278 -18.03 -21.05 54.65
N LYS A 279 -18.43 -20.40 53.59
CA LYS A 279 -19.76 -19.75 53.47
C LYS A 279 -20.91 -20.71 53.65
N ARG A 280 -20.82 -21.92 53.08
CA ARG A 280 -21.83 -22.98 53.28
C ARG A 280 -21.89 -23.52 54.73
N ARG A 281 -20.80 -23.38 55.50
CA ARG A 281 -20.70 -23.76 56.90
C ARG A 281 -21.13 -22.65 57.87
N GLY A 282 -21.62 -21.52 57.38
CA GLY A 282 -22.18 -20.44 58.16
C GLY A 282 -21.34 -19.16 58.22
N ASP A 283 -20.25 -19.07 57.45
CA ASP A 283 -19.52 -17.80 57.33
C ASP A 283 -20.36 -16.74 56.57
N SER A 284 -20.87 -15.78 57.31
CA SER A 284 -21.77 -14.73 56.84
C SER A 284 -21.06 -13.41 56.50
N ARG A 285 -19.71 -13.37 56.54
CA ARG A 285 -18.96 -12.16 56.28
C ARG A 285 -19.19 -11.67 54.83
N VAL A 286 -19.55 -10.40 54.71
CA VAL A 286 -19.81 -9.76 53.42
C VAL A 286 -18.55 -9.72 52.54
N GLU A 287 -17.41 -9.49 53.19
CA GLU A 287 -16.10 -9.42 52.54
C GLU A 287 -15.73 -10.73 51.83
N VAL A 288 -16.13 -11.89 52.40
CA VAL A 288 -15.93 -13.21 51.77
C VAL A 288 -16.76 -13.34 50.49
N ALA A 289 -18.01 -12.86 50.50
CA ALA A 289 -18.86 -12.89 49.31
C ALA A 289 -18.32 -11.99 48.22
N GLU A 290 -17.92 -10.76 48.56
CA GLU A 290 -17.35 -9.79 47.61
C GLU A 290 -16.03 -10.29 47.01
N ALA A 291 -15.11 -10.85 47.82
CA ALA A 291 -13.86 -11.41 47.33
C ALA A 291 -14.09 -12.56 46.34
N ILE A 292 -15.03 -13.45 46.61
CA ILE A 292 -15.41 -14.52 45.70
C ILE A 292 -15.95 -13.97 44.39
N ASP A 293 -16.78 -12.94 44.40
CA ASP A 293 -17.40 -12.42 43.20
C ASP A 293 -16.40 -11.62 42.34
N ARG A 294 -15.52 -10.81 42.95
CA ARG A 294 -14.38 -10.14 42.25
C ARG A 294 -13.45 -11.18 41.62
N ALA A 295 -13.12 -12.26 42.34
CA ALA A 295 -12.26 -13.31 41.82
C ALA A 295 -12.89 -14.05 40.63
N LYS A 296 -14.19 -14.32 40.67
CA LYS A 296 -14.91 -14.91 39.53
C LYS A 296 -14.97 -13.95 38.34
N GLU A 297 -15.14 -12.66 38.56
CA GLU A 297 -15.15 -11.64 37.50
C GLU A 297 -13.81 -11.59 36.82
N GLU A 298 -12.70 -11.54 37.58
CA GLU A 298 -11.34 -11.54 36.99
C GLU A 298 -11.09 -12.81 36.18
N LEU A 299 -11.55 -13.98 36.66
CA LEU A 299 -11.41 -15.25 35.95
C LEU A 299 -12.29 -15.41 34.70
N ARG A 300 -13.20 -14.47 34.41
CA ARG A 300 -13.96 -14.42 33.14
C ARG A 300 -13.10 -13.91 31.98
N TYR A 301 -12.03 -13.18 32.27
CA TYR A 301 -11.15 -12.72 31.24
C TYR A 301 -10.32 -13.88 30.66
N ILE A 302 -10.11 -13.89 29.36
CA ILE A 302 -9.26 -14.89 28.66
C ILE A 302 -7.81 -14.81 29.16
N ARG A 303 -7.36 -13.62 29.51
CA ARG A 303 -6.04 -13.32 30.06
C ARG A 303 -6.22 -12.46 31.33
N PRO A 304 -6.45 -13.08 32.49
CA PRO A 304 -6.56 -12.33 33.73
C PRO A 304 -5.30 -11.55 34.05
N SER A 305 -5.45 -10.43 34.74
CA SER A 305 -4.32 -9.60 35.20
C SER A 305 -3.58 -10.35 36.32
N LYS A 306 -2.26 -10.43 36.22
CA LYS A 306 -1.40 -11.01 37.24
C LYS A 306 -1.45 -10.20 38.56
N MET A 307 -1.44 -8.85 38.42
CA MET A 307 -1.59 -7.97 39.59
C MET A 307 -2.93 -8.21 40.31
N ASN A 308 -4.04 -8.24 39.57
CA ASN A 308 -5.35 -8.47 40.15
C ASN A 308 -5.46 -9.88 40.78
N VAL A 309 -5.01 -10.92 40.09
CA VAL A 309 -5.03 -12.30 40.58
C VAL A 309 -4.22 -12.42 41.86
N ASN A 310 -3.01 -11.86 41.92
CA ASN A 310 -2.17 -11.93 43.11
C ASN A 310 -2.74 -11.08 44.27
N GLY A 311 -3.31 -9.91 43.99
CA GLY A 311 -4.03 -9.14 45.01
C GLY A 311 -5.24 -9.86 45.57
N LEU A 312 -6.02 -10.55 44.71
CA LEU A 312 -7.14 -11.37 45.14
C LEU A 312 -6.71 -12.61 45.94
N ILE A 313 -5.60 -13.27 45.55
CA ILE A 313 -5.02 -14.38 46.31
C ILE A 313 -4.67 -13.91 47.74
N GLN A 314 -3.93 -12.79 47.87
CA GLN A 314 -3.58 -12.22 49.19
C GLN A 314 -4.83 -11.90 50.03
N THR A 315 -5.81 -11.21 49.44
CA THR A 315 -7.06 -10.88 50.12
C THR A 315 -7.80 -12.14 50.60
N MET A 316 -7.93 -13.15 49.73
CA MET A 316 -8.65 -14.37 50.06
C MET A 316 -7.91 -15.27 51.07
N GLU A 317 -6.56 -15.27 51.05
CA GLU A 317 -5.75 -15.91 52.07
C GLU A 317 -5.96 -15.29 53.45
N ALA A 318 -6.00 -13.96 53.54
CA ALA A 318 -6.28 -13.23 54.78
C ALA A 318 -7.71 -13.52 55.32
N LEU A 319 -8.66 -13.79 54.47
CA LEU A 319 -10.03 -14.13 54.86
C LEU A 319 -10.20 -15.59 55.32
N LYS A 320 -9.21 -16.45 55.15
CA LYS A 320 -9.24 -17.84 55.63
C LYS A 320 -9.11 -17.94 57.15
N TYR A 321 -8.58 -16.92 57.78
CA TYR A 321 -8.37 -16.85 59.23
C TYR A 321 -9.30 -15.81 59.86
#